data_f3ad95e21addfde5f24261923cf98665
#
_entry.id   f3ad95e21addfde5f24261923cf98665
#
_cell.length_a   1.000
_cell.length_b   1.000
_cell.length_c   1.000
_cell.angle_alpha   90.00
_cell.angle_beta   90.00
_cell.angle_gamma   90.00
#
_symmetry.space_group_name_H-M   'P 1'
#
loop_
_entity.id
_entity.type
_entity.pdbx_description
1 polymer ?
#
loop_
_entity_poly.entity_id
_entity_poly.type
_entity_poly.pdbx_seq_one_letter_code
_entity_poly.pdbx_strand_id
1 'polypeptide(L)' 'MSTPKSIHHTLKKGDRVAYYINRNVSTGHHSTRSEQIRRTGIVQGWRDGKVVVLHKAGYTEDLNAAALYIIE' A
#
# COMPACT_ATOMS: atom_id res chain seq x y z
N MET A 1 2.08 -13.52 22.03
CA MET A 1 1.86 -13.21 21.47
C MET A 1 1.89 -12.28 20.82
N SER A 2 2.05 -12.17 20.27
CA SER A 2 2.20 -11.25 19.89
C SER A 2 1.55 -10.81 18.89
N THR A 3 1.13 -9.92 18.86
CA THR A 3 0.48 -9.53 17.94
C THR A 3 1.21 -8.85 17.11
N PRO A 4 0.97 -8.76 16.10
CA PRO A 4 1.72 -8.20 15.13
C PRO A 4 1.72 -6.90 15.21
N LYS A 5 1.56 -6.40 15.82
CA LYS A 5 1.61 -5.27 15.99
C LYS A 5 1.92 -4.43 15.14
N SER A 6 2.31 -3.96 15.00
CA SER A 6 2.67 -2.93 14.47
C SER A 6 3.58 -3.13 13.40
N ILE A 7 3.22 -3.60 12.34
CA ILE A 7 4.06 -3.71 11.25
C ILE A 7 4.70 -2.44 10.92
N HIS A 8 4.01 -1.33 11.03
CA HIS A 8 4.60 -0.06 10.67
C HIS A 8 5.78 0.31 11.55
N HIS A 9 5.93 -0.31 12.69
CA HIS A 9 7.09 -0.04 13.49
C HIS A 9 8.33 -0.75 12.96
N THR A 10 8.16 -1.66 12.06
CA THR A 10 9.29 -2.38 11.52
C THR A 10 9.59 -2.00 10.08
N LEU A 11 8.80 -1.13 9.49
CA LEU A 11 9.07 -0.73 8.12
C LEU A 11 10.31 0.15 8.05
N LYS A 12 11.16 -0.11 7.10
CA LYS A 12 12.37 0.65 6.91
C LYS A 12 12.54 0.97 5.46
N LYS A 13 13.29 2.00 5.18
CA LYS A 13 13.61 2.36 3.83
C LYS A 13 14.20 1.16 3.10
N GLY A 14 13.71 0.85 1.94
CA GLY A 14 14.13 -0.28 1.16
C GLY A 14 13.29 -1.53 1.31
N ASP A 15 12.38 -1.56 2.27
CA ASP A 15 11.52 -2.72 2.45
C ASP A 15 10.51 -2.80 1.33
N ARG A 16 10.22 -4.00 0.90
CA ARG A 16 9.21 -4.21 -0.11
C ARG A 16 7.88 -4.42 0.57
N VAL A 17 6.87 -3.75 0.09
CA VAL A 17 5.54 -3.82 0.69
C VAL A 17 4.49 -4.03 -0.37
N ALA A 18 3.37 -4.57 0.05
CA ALA A 18 2.21 -4.73 -0.80
C ALA A 18 1.03 -4.06 -0.12
N TYR A 19 0.09 -3.61 -0.89
CA TYR A 19 -1.13 -3.02 -0.35
C TYR A 19 -2.23 -3.16 -1.38
N TYR A 20 -3.46 -2.97 -0.96
CA TYR A 20 -4.61 -3.10 -1.83
C TYR A 20 -5.30 -1.77 -1.98
N ILE A 21 -5.73 -1.48 -3.18
CA ILE A 21 -6.54 -0.31 -3.42
C ILE A 21 -7.87 -0.75 -3.99
N ASN A 22 -8.87 0.03 -3.77
CA ASN A 22 -10.18 -0.24 -4.34
C ASN A 22 -10.38 0.68 -5.53
N ARG A 23 -10.94 0.15 -6.58
CA ARG A 23 -11.18 0.92 -7.76
C ARG A 23 -12.57 0.60 -8.26
N ASN A 24 -13.27 1.59 -8.73
CA ASN A 24 -14.59 1.39 -9.27
C ASN A 24 -14.49 1.12 -10.76
N VAL A 25 -15.12 0.08 -11.19
CA VAL A 25 -15.09 -0.32 -12.56
C VAL A 25 -16.50 -0.32 -13.12
N SER A 26 -16.71 0.35 -14.25
CA SER A 26 -17.98 0.33 -14.88
C SER A 26 -18.22 -1.01 -15.55
N THR A 27 -19.34 -1.62 -15.27
CA THR A 27 -19.63 -2.93 -15.80
C THR A 27 -20.71 -2.87 -16.85
N GLY A 28 -21.05 -1.70 -17.35
CA GLY A 28 -22.03 -1.57 -18.36
C GLY A 28 -23.01 -0.53 -17.99
N HIS A 29 -24.27 -0.67 -18.34
CA HIS A 29 -25.23 0.35 -18.15
C HIS A 29 -25.47 0.60 -16.71
N HIS A 30 -25.21 1.72 -16.25
CA HIS A 30 -25.56 2.16 -14.90
C HIS A 30 -25.05 1.28 -13.78
N SER A 31 -24.07 0.45 -14.05
CA SER A 31 -23.57 -0.41 -13.02
C SER A 31 -22.11 -0.22 -12.83
N THR A 32 -21.67 -0.27 -11.59
CA THR A 32 -20.26 -0.24 -11.27
C THR A 32 -20.00 -1.25 -10.21
N ARG A 33 -18.80 -1.70 -10.08
CA ARG A 33 -18.41 -2.56 -8.97
C ARG A 33 -17.06 -2.15 -8.50
N SER A 34 -16.73 -2.50 -7.28
CA SER A 34 -15.44 -2.25 -6.73
C SER A 34 -14.53 -3.42 -7.00
N GLU A 35 -13.33 -3.15 -7.40
CA GLU A 35 -12.31 -4.17 -7.53
C GLU A 35 -11.19 -3.86 -6.61
N GLN A 36 -10.62 -4.87 -6.00
CA GLN A 36 -9.48 -4.71 -5.15
C GLN A 36 -8.24 -5.07 -5.94
N ILE A 37 -7.30 -4.17 -6.02
CA ILE A 37 -6.11 -4.37 -6.82
C ILE A 37 -4.91 -4.38 -5.89
N ARG A 38 -4.08 -5.39 -6.02
CA ARG A 38 -2.86 -5.48 -5.23
C ARG A 38 -1.77 -4.68 -5.91
N ARG A 39 -1.09 -3.87 -5.14
CA ARG A 39 0.04 -3.11 -5.63
C ARG A 39 1.24 -3.34 -4.75
N THR A 40 2.42 -3.19 -5.30
CA THR A 40 3.63 -3.35 -4.54
C THR A 40 4.54 -2.18 -4.76
N GLY A 41 5.45 -1.96 -3.84
CA GLY A 41 6.42 -0.88 -3.97
C GLY A 41 7.50 -1.03 -2.93
N ILE A 42 8.37 -0.05 -2.86
CA ILE A 42 9.50 -0.06 -1.95
C ILE A 42 9.41 1.16 -1.06
N VAL A 43 9.59 0.96 0.23
CA VAL A 43 9.50 2.03 1.19
C VAL A 43 10.66 2.99 0.97
N GLN A 44 10.35 4.26 0.79
CA GLN A 44 11.36 5.30 0.62
C GLN A 44 11.60 6.08 1.89
N GLY A 45 10.65 6.08 2.79
CA GLY A 45 10.78 6.84 4.03
C GLY A 45 9.41 7.19 4.57
N TRP A 46 9.37 8.23 5.35
CA TRP A 46 8.14 8.67 6.00
C TRP A 46 7.94 10.14 5.75
N ARG A 47 6.70 10.53 5.65
CA ARG A 47 6.36 11.92 5.47
C ARG A 47 5.01 12.19 6.14
N ASP A 48 4.96 13.13 7.06
CA ASP A 48 3.72 13.51 7.75
C ASP A 48 3.00 12.32 8.33
N GLY A 49 3.74 11.40 8.91
CA GLY A 49 3.15 10.23 9.54
C GLY A 49 2.72 9.13 8.57
N LYS A 50 3.00 9.31 7.30
CA LYS A 50 2.66 8.29 6.30
C LYS A 50 3.92 7.72 5.69
N VAL A 51 3.79 6.52 5.19
CA VAL A 51 4.90 5.84 4.54
C VAL A 51 4.93 6.25 3.08
N VAL A 52 6.09 6.68 2.63
CA VAL A 52 6.28 7.02 1.22
C VAL A 52 6.76 5.78 0.49
N VAL A 53 6.00 5.32 -0.48
CA VAL A 53 6.30 4.11 -1.21
C VAL A 53 6.58 4.43 -2.67
N LEU A 54 7.70 3.93 -3.17
CA LEU A 54 8.06 4.12 -4.57
C LEU A 54 7.54 2.96 -5.39
N HIS A 55 6.76 3.26 -6.39
CA HIS A 55 6.21 2.25 -7.28
C HIS A 55 7.20 1.90 -8.39
N LYS A 56 7.01 0.73 -8.95
CA LYS A 56 7.83 0.27 -10.03
C LYS A 56 7.81 1.24 -11.20
N ALA A 57 6.72 1.93 -11.39
CA ALA A 57 6.61 2.89 -12.49
C ALA A 57 7.39 4.18 -12.24
N GLY A 58 7.91 4.37 -11.06
CA GLY A 58 8.77 5.52 -10.78
C GLY A 58 8.12 6.65 -10.02
N TYR A 59 6.89 6.53 -9.63
CA TYR A 59 6.22 7.56 -8.82
C TYR A 59 6.10 7.11 -7.38
N THR A 60 5.87 8.04 -6.49
CA THR A 60 5.70 7.73 -5.07
C THR A 60 4.29 8.00 -4.62
N GLU A 61 3.93 7.36 -3.55
CA GLU A 61 2.60 7.51 -2.97
C GLU A 61 2.72 7.50 -1.46
N ASP A 62 1.97 8.33 -0.77
CA ASP A 62 1.98 8.37 0.69
C ASP A 62 0.83 7.51 1.18
N LEU A 63 1.14 6.52 1.98
CA LEU A 63 0.16 5.54 2.42
C LEU A 63 0.21 5.36 3.92
N ASN A 64 -0.91 4.97 4.49
CA ASN A 64 -0.93 4.63 5.90
C ASN A 64 -0.19 3.34 6.12
N ALA A 65 0.68 3.33 7.10
CA ALA A 65 1.43 2.12 7.41
C ALA A 65 0.53 0.94 7.72
N ALA A 66 -0.61 1.20 8.30
CA ALA A 66 -1.53 0.11 8.64
C ALA A 66 -2.07 -0.61 7.42
N ALA A 67 -2.00 0.00 6.26
CA ALA A 67 -2.50 -0.62 5.04
C ALA A 67 -1.43 -1.42 4.31
N LEU A 68 -0.22 -1.45 4.83
CA LEU A 68 0.91 -2.07 4.12
C LEU A 68 1.27 -3.41 4.72
N TYR A 69 1.67 -4.33 3.88
CA TYR A 69 2.15 -5.63 4.30
C TYR A 69 3.57 -5.81 3.78
N ILE A 70 4.45 -6.29 4.62
CA ILE A 70 5.82 -6.53 4.21
C ILE A 70 5.87 -7.79 3.37
N ILE A 71 6.55 -7.74 2.25
CA ILE A 71 6.74 -8.93 1.42
C ILE A 71 8.22 -9.11 1.19
N GLU A 72 8.61 -10.31 0.92
CA GLU A 72 10.01 -10.58 0.72
C GLU A 72 10.36 -11.00 -0.64
#